data_1174f0f796b10b10fc00882356fbbd6f
#
_entry.id   1174f0f796b10b10fc00882356fbbd6f
#
_cell.length_a   1.000
_cell.length_b   1.000
_cell.length_c   1.000
_cell.angle_alpha   90.00
_cell.angle_beta   90.00
_cell.angle_gamma   90.00
#
_symmetry.space_group_name_H-M   'P 1'
#
loop_
_entity.id
_entity.type
_entity.pdbx_description
1 polymer ?
#
loop_
_entity_poly.entity_id
_entity_poly.type
_entity_poly.pdbx_seq_one_letter_code
_entity_poly.pdbx_strand_id
1 'polypeptide(L)'
;YGPVPQKLDTVLKQMVETKDLKRIIVDYHGYPQTRYLPLSKPDISKLNANEKDAIDKVIELYSDWSAKSISDYSHKDMPWLATKEGEVIDYELAFYREAPFSVRNYDEMNEGI
;
A
#
# COMPACT_ATOMS: atom_id res chain seq x y z
N TYR A 1 -2.23 -10.48 9.14
CA TYR A 1 -1.58 -9.49 8.29
C TYR A 1 -2.36 -9.29 7.00
N GLY A 2 -2.27 -8.10 6.41
CA GLY A 2 -2.90 -7.79 5.13
C GLY A 2 -2.01 -8.13 3.93
N PRO A 3 -2.42 -7.71 2.72
CA PRO A 3 -1.61 -7.87 1.51
C PRO A 3 -0.27 -7.13 1.64
N VAL A 4 0.79 -7.76 1.17
CA VAL A 4 2.15 -7.20 1.21
C VAL A 4 2.79 -7.33 -0.17
N PRO A 5 3.46 -6.28 -0.67
CA PRO A 5 4.23 -6.39 -1.91
C PRO A 5 5.31 -7.48 -1.78
N GLN A 6 5.41 -8.36 -2.79
CA GLN A 6 6.32 -9.50 -2.75
C GLN A 6 7.79 -9.14 -2.49
N LYS A 7 8.24 -8.02 -3.03
CA LYS A 7 9.64 -7.58 -2.95
C LYS A 7 9.86 -6.47 -1.92
N LEU A 8 8.90 -6.24 -1.02
CA LEU A 8 8.97 -5.14 -0.06
C LEU A 8 10.27 -5.18 0.76
N ASP A 9 10.59 -6.33 1.35
CA ASP A 9 11.78 -6.46 2.20
C ASP A 9 13.08 -6.17 1.43
N THR A 10 13.18 -6.67 0.20
CA THR A 10 14.34 -6.44 -0.67
C THR A 10 14.49 -4.95 -1.00
N VAL A 11 13.40 -4.30 -1.36
CA VAL A 11 13.39 -2.87 -1.70
C VAL A 11 13.75 -2.01 -0.49
N LEU A 12 13.15 -2.28 0.66
CA LEU A 12 13.44 -1.56 1.90
C LEU A 12 14.91 -1.69 2.30
N LYS A 13 15.47 -2.90 2.20
CA LYS A 13 16.87 -3.16 2.49
C LYS A 13 17.79 -2.36 1.57
N GLN A 14 17.51 -2.34 0.27
CA GLN A 14 18.26 -1.56 -0.69
C GLN A 14 18.20 -0.05 -0.39
N MET A 15 17.02 0.47 -0.06
CA MET A 15 16.84 1.88 0.25
C MET A 15 17.58 2.30 1.53
N VAL A 16 17.70 1.40 2.50
CA VAL A 16 18.53 1.65 3.69
C VAL A 16 20.01 1.67 3.31
N GLU A 17 20.47 0.72 2.49
CA GLU A 17 21.86 0.66 2.02
C GLU A 17 22.26 1.90 1.22
N THR A 18 21.36 2.41 0.39
CA THR A 18 21.60 3.63 -0.41
C THR A 18 21.35 4.92 0.36
N LYS A 19 20.99 4.84 1.64
CA LYS A 19 20.70 5.97 2.52
C LYS A 19 19.52 6.84 2.09
N ASP A 20 18.56 6.25 1.39
CA ASP A 20 17.27 6.88 1.11
C ASP A 20 16.33 6.80 2.30
N LEU A 21 16.48 5.74 3.09
CA LEU A 21 15.72 5.49 4.31
C LEU A 21 16.64 5.18 5.48
N LYS A 22 16.17 5.52 6.68
CA LYS A 22 16.76 5.09 7.95
C LYS A 22 15.79 4.16 8.65
N ARG A 23 16.27 2.97 9.02
CA ARG A 23 15.50 2.00 9.81
C ARG A 23 15.78 2.23 11.28
N ILE A 24 14.74 2.45 12.07
CA ILE A 24 14.83 2.57 13.54
C ILE A 24 13.86 1.60 14.20
N ILE A 25 14.16 1.26 15.44
CA ILE A 25 13.28 0.45 16.30
C ILE A 25 12.86 1.34 17.46
N VAL A 26 11.55 1.45 17.68
CA VAL A 26 10.97 2.22 18.77
C VAL A 26 10.12 1.30 19.65
N ASP A 27 9.92 1.70 20.90
CA ASP A 27 9.01 1.00 21.80
C ASP A 27 7.58 1.49 21.53
N TYR A 28 6.70 0.55 21.21
CA TYR A 28 5.27 0.82 21.00
C TYR A 28 4.48 -0.04 21.99
N HIS A 29 4.01 0.58 23.06
CA HIS A 29 3.26 -0.09 24.14
C HIS A 29 3.93 -1.37 24.67
N GLY A 30 5.26 -1.34 24.86
CA GLY A 30 6.03 -2.48 25.34
C GLY A 30 6.50 -3.45 24.26
N TYR A 31 6.18 -3.20 22.99
CA TYR A 31 6.58 -4.02 21.84
C TYR A 31 7.54 -3.28 20.93
N PRO A 32 8.57 -3.93 20.39
CA PRO A 32 9.45 -3.29 19.41
C PRO A 32 8.68 -3.05 18.11
N GLN A 33 8.76 -1.82 17.60
CA GLN A 33 8.17 -1.44 16.32
C GLN A 33 9.27 -0.93 15.40
N THR A 34 9.39 -1.50 14.22
CA THR A 34 10.29 -1.01 13.19
C THR A 34 9.65 0.15 12.44
N ARG A 35 10.39 1.24 12.31
CA ARG A 35 9.99 2.41 11.51
C ARG A 35 11.03 2.73 10.49
N TYR A 36 10.58 3.18 9.32
CA TYR A 36 11.43 3.68 8.25
C TYR A 36 11.23 5.17 8.09
N LEU A 37 12.30 5.94 8.22
CA LEU A 37 12.28 7.40 8.13
C LEU A 37 12.92 7.84 6.82
N PRO A 38 12.33 8.82 6.10
CA PRO A 38 12.93 9.32 4.87
C PRO A 38 14.19 10.11 5.16
N LEU A 39 15.25 9.87 4.37
CA LEU A 39 16.50 10.63 4.40
C LEU A 39 16.68 11.50 3.16
N SER A 40 15.90 11.23 2.11
CA SER A 40 15.92 11.99 0.86
C SER A 40 14.50 12.23 0.37
N LYS A 41 14.33 13.18 -0.57
CA LYS A 41 13.05 13.37 -1.23
C LYS A 41 12.75 12.21 -2.17
N PRO A 42 11.48 11.75 -2.25
CA PRO A 42 11.14 10.68 -3.19
C PRO A 42 11.32 11.16 -4.64
N ASP A 43 11.85 10.30 -5.48
CA ASP A 43 11.89 10.51 -6.93
C ASP A 43 10.59 9.96 -7.54
N ILE A 44 9.69 10.87 -7.90
CA ILE A 44 8.39 10.55 -8.49
C ILE A 44 8.37 10.75 -10.01
N SER A 45 9.53 11.00 -10.63
CA SER A 45 9.63 11.29 -12.06
C SER A 45 9.20 10.13 -12.96
N LYS A 46 9.29 8.89 -12.45
CA LYS A 46 8.90 7.68 -13.18
C LYS A 46 7.41 7.34 -13.08
N LEU A 47 6.67 8.09 -12.27
CA LEU A 47 5.23 7.88 -12.10
C LEU A 47 4.46 8.79 -13.05
N ASN A 48 3.42 8.24 -13.69
CA ASN A 48 2.50 9.05 -14.48
C ASN A 48 1.48 9.78 -13.58
N ALA A 49 0.69 10.67 -14.17
CA ALA A 49 -0.28 11.47 -13.42
C ALA A 49 -1.34 10.61 -12.69
N ASN A 50 -1.80 9.53 -13.33
CA ASN A 50 -2.79 8.64 -12.73
C ASN A 50 -2.21 7.87 -11.54
N GLU A 51 -0.98 7.42 -11.64
CA GLU A 51 -0.28 6.74 -10.54
C GLU A 51 -0.07 7.65 -9.35
N LYS A 52 0.37 8.89 -9.60
CA LYS A 52 0.52 9.91 -8.53
C LYS A 52 -0.82 10.20 -7.84
N ASP A 53 -1.88 10.35 -8.62
CA ASP A 53 -3.23 10.60 -8.10
C ASP A 53 -3.72 9.45 -7.22
N ALA A 54 -3.51 8.21 -7.64
CA ALA A 54 -3.88 7.03 -6.85
C ALA A 54 -3.12 6.97 -5.52
N ILE A 55 -1.82 7.25 -5.54
CA ILE A 55 -0.99 7.28 -4.32
C ILE A 55 -1.47 8.39 -3.38
N ASP A 56 -1.71 9.58 -3.89
CA ASP A 56 -2.17 10.73 -3.10
C ASP A 56 -3.53 10.43 -2.44
N LYS A 57 -4.44 9.80 -3.16
CA LYS A 57 -5.74 9.39 -2.63
C LYS A 57 -5.63 8.38 -1.49
N VAL A 58 -4.75 7.40 -1.64
CA VAL A 58 -4.51 6.39 -0.60
C VAL A 58 -3.93 7.04 0.65
N ILE A 59 -2.97 7.92 0.49
CA ILE A 59 -2.37 8.67 1.62
C ILE A 59 -3.44 9.52 2.32
N GLU A 60 -4.24 10.25 1.58
CA GLU A 60 -5.30 11.10 2.12
C GLU A 60 -6.33 10.29 2.92
N LEU A 61 -6.74 9.15 2.39
CA LEU A 61 -7.78 8.33 3.01
C LEU A 61 -7.29 7.55 4.25
N TYR A 62 -6.05 7.08 4.25
CA TYR A 62 -5.61 6.07 5.23
C TYR A 62 -4.43 6.49 6.10
N SER A 63 -3.81 7.66 5.89
CA SER A 63 -2.61 8.05 6.64
C SER A 63 -2.83 8.17 8.16
N ASP A 64 -4.04 8.46 8.59
CA ASP A 64 -4.39 8.60 10.01
C ASP A 64 -4.86 7.27 10.65
N TRP A 65 -4.97 6.21 9.88
CA TRP A 65 -5.43 4.94 10.36
C TRP A 65 -4.31 4.18 11.08
N SER A 66 -4.65 3.43 12.12
CA SER A 66 -3.70 2.51 12.76
C SER A 66 -3.38 1.33 11.81
N ALA A 67 -2.24 0.70 12.03
CA ALA A 67 -1.85 -0.50 11.27
C ALA A 67 -2.91 -1.60 11.40
N LYS A 68 -3.46 -1.78 12.60
CA LYS A 68 -4.53 -2.77 12.84
C LYS A 68 -5.79 -2.44 12.04
N SER A 69 -6.22 -1.18 12.03
CA SER A 69 -7.43 -0.77 11.31
C SER A 69 -7.28 -0.98 9.81
N ILE A 70 -6.14 -0.64 9.23
CA ILE A 70 -5.86 -0.85 7.80
C ILE A 70 -5.82 -2.34 7.49
N SER A 71 -5.17 -3.15 8.33
CA SER A 71 -5.12 -4.60 8.14
C SER A 71 -6.52 -5.20 8.15
N ASP A 72 -7.33 -4.89 9.16
CA ASP A 72 -8.70 -5.40 9.28
C ASP A 72 -9.56 -4.97 8.07
N TYR A 73 -9.39 -3.73 7.62
CA TYR A 73 -10.09 -3.20 6.45
C TYR A 73 -9.69 -3.92 5.16
N SER A 74 -8.40 -4.17 4.96
CA SER A 74 -7.91 -4.86 3.77
C SER A 74 -8.42 -6.30 3.66
N HIS A 75 -8.73 -6.94 4.77
CA HIS A 75 -9.28 -8.30 4.80
C HIS A 75 -10.73 -8.38 4.28
N LYS A 76 -11.37 -7.25 4.05
CA LYS A 76 -12.71 -7.17 3.45
C LYS A 76 -12.67 -6.90 1.95
N ASP A 77 -11.50 -6.62 1.41
CA ASP A 77 -11.30 -6.33 -0.01
C ASP A 77 -11.28 -7.63 -0.84
N MET A 78 -11.88 -7.60 -2.02
CA MET A 78 -12.04 -8.77 -2.88
C MET A 78 -10.71 -9.48 -3.22
N PRO A 79 -9.61 -8.78 -3.57
CA PRO A 79 -8.35 -9.47 -3.83
C PRO A 79 -7.85 -10.32 -2.65
N TRP A 80 -8.04 -9.86 -1.43
CA TRP A 80 -7.73 -10.63 -0.23
C TRP A 80 -8.68 -11.82 -0.07
N LEU A 81 -9.99 -11.58 -0.18
CA LEU A 81 -11.02 -12.61 0.04
C LEU A 81 -10.94 -13.75 -0.97
N ALA A 82 -10.52 -13.46 -2.20
CA ALA A 82 -10.43 -14.44 -3.28
C ALA A 82 -9.11 -15.21 -3.29
N THR A 83 -8.17 -14.89 -2.40
CA THR A 83 -6.83 -15.48 -2.36
C THR A 83 -6.64 -16.25 -1.07
N LYS A 84 -6.08 -17.46 -1.15
CA LYS A 84 -5.75 -18.26 0.05
C LYS A 84 -4.57 -17.63 0.80
N GLU A 85 -4.56 -17.81 2.10
CA GLU A 85 -3.48 -17.33 2.96
C GLU A 85 -2.11 -17.82 2.47
N GLY A 86 -1.15 -16.92 2.39
CA GLY A 86 0.21 -17.21 1.95
C GLY A 86 0.40 -17.29 0.44
N GLU A 87 -0.67 -17.26 -0.33
CA GLU A 87 -0.58 -17.26 -1.79
C GLU A 87 -0.47 -15.86 -2.37
N VAL A 88 0.07 -15.78 -3.58
CA VAL A 88 0.18 -14.52 -4.32
C VAL A 88 -1.19 -14.06 -4.77
N ILE A 89 -1.50 -12.79 -4.52
CA ILE A 89 -2.72 -12.17 -5.00
C ILE A 89 -2.53 -11.81 -6.49
N ASP A 90 -3.42 -12.31 -7.35
CA ASP A 90 -3.41 -11.99 -8.76
C ASP A 90 -3.82 -10.52 -8.98
N TYR A 91 -3.05 -9.77 -9.76
CA TYR A 91 -3.37 -8.38 -10.06
C TYR A 91 -4.70 -8.19 -10.80
N GLU A 92 -5.15 -9.18 -11.55
CA GLU A 92 -6.46 -9.13 -12.20
C GLU A 92 -7.61 -8.97 -11.20
N LEU A 93 -7.44 -9.44 -9.97
CA LEU A 93 -8.46 -9.28 -8.93
C LEU A 93 -8.74 -7.82 -8.59
N ALA A 94 -7.85 -6.89 -8.94
CA ALA A 94 -8.10 -5.46 -8.76
C ALA A 94 -9.32 -4.97 -9.54
N PHE A 95 -9.67 -5.61 -10.66
CA PHE A 95 -10.86 -5.26 -11.44
C PHE A 95 -12.17 -5.60 -10.75
N TYR A 96 -12.14 -6.48 -9.75
CA TYR A 96 -13.31 -6.89 -8.98
C TYR A 96 -13.48 -6.11 -7.68
N ARG A 97 -12.61 -5.13 -7.45
CA ARG A 97 -12.73 -4.26 -6.28
C ARG A 97 -13.89 -3.30 -6.46
N GLU A 98 -14.61 -3.10 -5.38
CA GLU A 98 -15.77 -2.20 -5.33
C GLU A 98 -15.48 -1.02 -4.39
N ALA A 99 -16.32 0.00 -4.45
CA ALA A 99 -16.26 1.06 -3.45
C ALA A 99 -16.55 0.45 -2.05
N PRO A 100 -15.84 0.90 -0.99
CA PRO A 100 -14.90 2.00 -0.95
C PRO A 100 -13.44 1.62 -1.26
N PHE A 101 -13.14 0.36 -1.60
CA PHE A 101 -11.75 -0.13 -1.77
C PHE A 101 -11.10 0.36 -3.06
N SER A 102 -11.86 0.45 -4.15
CA SER A 102 -11.35 0.93 -5.42
C SER A 102 -11.17 2.45 -5.40
N VAL A 103 -9.98 2.93 -5.77
CA VAL A 103 -9.71 4.37 -5.97
C VAL A 103 -10.14 4.85 -7.36
N ARG A 104 -10.48 3.92 -8.25
CA ARG A 104 -11.00 4.21 -9.58
C ARG A 104 -12.51 4.03 -9.61
N ASN A 105 -13.20 4.90 -10.33
CA ASN A 105 -14.61 4.74 -10.66
C ASN A 105 -14.71 4.19 -12.08
N TYR A 106 -14.83 2.86 -12.20
CA TYR A 106 -14.93 2.20 -13.49
C TYR A 106 -16.26 2.50 -14.21
N ASP A 107 -17.31 2.81 -13.47
CA ASP A 107 -18.61 3.20 -14.06
C ASP A 107 -18.51 4.53 -14.79
N GLU A 108 -17.84 5.52 -14.23
CA GLU A 108 -17.56 6.78 -14.90
C GLU A 108 -16.70 6.60 -16.16
N MET A 109 -15.73 5.68 -16.11
CA MET A 109 -14.90 5.37 -17.27
C MET A 109 -15.69 4.75 -18.41
N ASN A 110 -16.72 3.96 -18.10
CA ASN A 110 -17.58 3.31 -19.08
C ASN A 110 -18.62 4.27 -19.66
N GLU A 111 -19.11 5.23 -18.91
CA GLU A 111 -20.08 6.24 -19.36
C GLU A 111 -19.51 7.18 -20.43
N GLY A 112 -18.20 7.31 -20.55
CA GLY A 112 -17.53 8.11 -21.55
C GLY A 112 -17.39 7.43 -22.92
N ILE A 113 -17.92 6.24 -23.08
CA ILE A 113 -17.91 5.47 -24.34
C ILE A 113 -19.24 5.65 -25.13
#